data_c3aa83d8af19b7cf4603ed21a36009b6
#
_entry.id   c3aa83d8af19b7cf4603ed21a36009b6
#
_cell.length_a   1.000
_cell.length_b   1.000
_cell.length_c   1.000
_cell.angle_alpha   90.00
_cell.angle_beta   90.00
_cell.angle_gamma   90.00
#
_symmetry.space_group_name_H-M   'P 1'
#
loop_
_entity.id
_entity.type
_entity.pdbx_description
1 polymer ?
#
loop_
_entity_poly.entity_id
_entity_poly.type
_entity_poly.pdbx_seq_one_letter_code
_entity_poly.pdbx_strand_id
1 'polypeptide(L)'
;PKVAILSATEEVLDSVPSSKEAEELTKIAIKENLNADVFGPLAFDNSISKKSAAIKGIQNSVAGMADVLLVPSVETGNGLVKMLIYFCGACAAGVVVGGKVPVVITSRSDEAPARLASIAAAVVALD
;
A
#
# COMPACT_ATOMS: atom_id res chain seq x y z
N PRO A 1 11.77 -2.93 -3.65
CA PRO A 1 10.45 -2.36 -3.92
C PRO A 1 10.36 -0.92 -3.40
N LYS A 2 9.46 -0.12 -4.00
CA LYS A 2 9.13 1.24 -3.59
C LYS A 2 7.84 1.23 -2.80
N VAL A 3 7.92 1.60 -1.54
CA VAL A 3 6.79 1.56 -0.59
C VAL A 3 6.36 2.99 -0.27
N ALA A 4 5.15 3.35 -0.67
CA ALA A 4 4.52 4.60 -0.28
C ALA A 4 3.69 4.42 0.98
N ILE A 5 3.92 5.25 1.98
CA ILE A 5 3.09 5.28 3.19
C ILE A 5 2.04 6.37 3.00
N LEU A 6 0.78 5.93 2.89
CA LEU A 6 -0.33 6.82 2.54
C LEU A 6 -0.82 7.65 3.72
N SER A 7 -1.14 8.89 3.39
CA SER A 7 -1.92 9.82 4.22
C SER A 7 -2.89 10.59 3.33
N ALA A 8 -3.66 11.49 3.92
CA ALA A 8 -4.52 12.42 3.17
C ALA A 8 -3.71 13.52 2.47
N THR A 9 -2.44 13.72 2.84
CA THR A 9 -1.56 14.78 2.37
C THR A 9 -0.11 14.29 2.32
N GLU A 10 0.71 14.98 1.53
CA GLU A 10 2.17 14.82 1.49
C GLU A 10 2.91 15.68 2.54
N GLU A 11 2.19 16.56 3.23
CA GLU A 11 2.74 17.40 4.29
C GLU A 11 2.53 16.77 5.66
N VAL A 12 3.49 16.95 6.56
CA VAL A 12 3.36 16.51 7.96
C VAL A 12 2.59 17.56 8.75
N LEU A 13 1.35 17.24 9.10
CA LEU A 13 0.43 18.17 9.76
C LEU A 13 -0.07 17.62 11.10
N ASP A 14 -0.13 18.50 12.11
CA ASP A 14 -0.66 18.15 13.45
C ASP A 14 -2.15 17.75 13.39
N SER A 15 -2.90 18.32 12.46
CA SER A 15 -4.31 18.03 12.25
C SER A 15 -4.57 16.72 11.51
N VAL A 16 -3.53 16.08 10.96
CA VAL A 16 -3.62 14.83 10.20
C VAL A 16 -2.68 13.77 10.82
N PRO A 17 -3.12 13.03 11.83
CA PRO A 17 -2.27 12.07 12.56
C PRO A 17 -1.55 11.07 11.65
N SER A 18 -2.22 10.56 10.60
CA SER A 18 -1.63 9.64 9.65
C SER A 18 -0.40 10.20 8.90
N SER A 19 -0.29 11.52 8.77
CA SER A 19 0.88 12.14 8.14
C SER A 19 2.13 12.06 9.03
N LYS A 20 1.95 12.20 10.34
CA LYS A 20 3.01 12.02 11.32
C LYS A 20 3.46 10.57 11.44
N GLU A 21 2.49 9.65 11.50
CA GLU A 21 2.77 8.21 11.53
C GLU A 21 3.55 7.78 10.28
N ALA A 22 3.16 8.29 9.11
CA ALA A 22 3.86 8.00 7.86
C ALA A 22 5.30 8.52 7.83
N GLU A 23 5.54 9.73 8.36
CA GLU A 23 6.89 10.27 8.51
C GLU A 23 7.73 9.43 9.49
N GLU A 24 7.15 9.04 10.62
CA GLU A 24 7.83 8.24 11.63
C GLU A 24 8.19 6.85 11.08
N LEU A 25 7.26 6.19 10.40
CA LEU A 25 7.52 4.90 9.74
C LEU A 25 8.61 5.02 8.66
N THR A 26 8.64 6.11 7.91
CA THR A 26 9.72 6.40 6.95
C THR A 26 11.09 6.47 7.65
N LYS A 27 11.16 7.20 8.78
CA LYS A 27 12.40 7.31 9.58
C LYS A 27 12.83 5.95 10.14
N ILE A 28 11.88 5.15 10.63
CA ILE A 28 12.14 3.79 11.13
C ILE A 28 12.68 2.89 10.02
N ALA A 29 12.06 2.90 8.84
CA ALA A 29 12.48 2.09 7.69
C ALA A 29 13.92 2.40 7.27
N ILE A 30 14.30 3.68 7.26
CA ILE A 30 15.67 4.11 6.98
C ILE A 30 16.63 3.63 8.07
N LYS A 31 16.27 3.81 9.34
CA LYS A 31 17.10 3.39 10.50
C LYS A 31 17.35 1.89 10.53
N GLU A 32 16.31 1.10 10.25
CA GLU A 32 16.38 -0.37 10.23
C GLU A 32 17.00 -0.91 8.92
N ASN A 33 17.36 -0.03 7.99
CA ASN A 33 17.98 -0.38 6.70
C ASN A 33 17.18 -1.44 5.93
N LEU A 34 15.87 -1.21 5.79
CA LEU A 34 15.00 -2.13 5.06
C LEU A 34 15.44 -2.25 3.60
N ASN A 35 15.36 -3.45 3.05
CA ASN A 35 15.64 -3.69 1.63
C ASN A 35 14.47 -3.19 0.74
N ALA A 36 14.13 -1.92 0.90
CA ALA A 36 13.07 -1.22 0.19
C ALA A 36 13.28 0.30 0.26
N ASP A 37 12.87 1.01 -0.80
CA ASP A 37 12.74 2.46 -0.76
C ASP A 37 11.39 2.81 -0.12
N VAL A 38 11.40 3.32 1.11
CA VAL A 38 10.19 3.65 1.86
C VAL A 38 10.06 5.14 2.00
N PHE A 39 8.91 5.70 1.66
CA PHE A 39 8.66 7.13 1.78
C PHE A 39 7.18 7.45 2.07
N GLY A 40 6.97 8.41 2.96
CA GLY A 40 5.70 9.02 3.31
C GLY A 40 5.90 10.21 4.26
N PRO A 41 4.85 11.01 4.46
CA PRO A 41 3.50 10.83 3.93
C PRO A 41 3.38 11.09 2.42
N LEU A 42 2.51 10.34 1.76
CA LEU A 42 2.09 10.59 0.37
C LEU A 42 0.56 10.47 0.27
N ALA A 43 -0.06 11.33 -0.52
CA ALA A 43 -1.45 11.13 -0.90
C ALA A 43 -1.54 10.07 -2.01
N PHE A 44 -2.70 9.48 -2.22
CA PHE A 44 -2.89 8.39 -3.18
C PHE A 44 -2.43 8.79 -4.61
N ASP A 45 -2.84 9.97 -5.07
CA ASP A 45 -2.52 10.46 -6.41
C ASP A 45 -1.01 10.62 -6.63
N ASN A 46 -0.30 11.21 -5.68
CA ASN A 46 1.13 11.46 -5.80
C ASN A 46 2.00 10.23 -5.43
N SER A 47 1.40 9.17 -4.91
CA SER A 47 2.09 7.89 -4.73
C SER A 47 2.20 7.09 -6.02
N ILE A 48 1.20 7.20 -6.94
CA ILE A 48 1.09 6.38 -8.15
C ILE A 48 1.24 7.17 -9.47
N SER A 49 1.16 8.51 -9.42
CA SER A 49 1.23 9.38 -10.61
C SER A 49 2.43 10.30 -10.56
N LYS A 50 3.41 10.07 -11.46
CA LYS A 50 4.56 10.98 -11.65
C LYS A 50 4.13 12.42 -11.93
N LYS A 51 3.03 12.60 -12.69
CA LYS A 51 2.50 13.92 -13.00
C LYS A 51 2.01 14.63 -11.73
N SER A 52 1.27 13.92 -10.89
CA SER A 52 0.78 14.45 -9.62
C SER A 52 1.93 14.80 -8.68
N ALA A 53 2.89 13.90 -8.52
CA ALA A 53 4.10 14.14 -7.73
C ALA A 53 4.88 15.37 -8.22
N ALA A 54 5.05 15.51 -9.54
CA ALA A 54 5.75 16.65 -10.13
C ALA A 54 5.02 17.98 -9.91
N ILE A 55 3.69 18.01 -10.05
CA ILE A 55 2.87 19.22 -9.79
C ILE A 55 3.03 19.67 -8.33
N LYS A 56 3.09 18.73 -7.39
CA LYS A 56 3.28 19.00 -5.96
C LYS A 56 4.74 19.19 -5.55
N GLY A 57 5.68 19.13 -6.50
CA GLY A 57 7.11 19.37 -6.27
C GLY A 57 7.80 18.31 -5.43
N ILE A 58 7.24 17.09 -5.33
CA ILE A 58 7.79 16.01 -4.51
C ILE A 58 8.99 15.39 -5.21
N GLN A 59 10.17 15.53 -4.61
CA GLN A 59 11.43 14.99 -5.12
C GLN A 59 11.84 13.76 -4.31
N ASN A 60 11.27 12.60 -4.65
CA ASN A 60 11.59 11.32 -4.04
C ASN A 60 11.41 10.18 -5.05
N SER A 61 12.23 9.13 -4.94
CA SER A 61 12.21 7.98 -5.87
C SER A 61 10.94 7.15 -5.80
N VAL A 62 10.19 7.22 -4.70
CA VAL A 62 8.93 6.49 -4.46
C VAL A 62 7.74 7.25 -5.04
N ALA A 63 7.76 8.60 -4.96
CA ALA A 63 6.64 9.42 -5.41
C ALA A 63 6.32 9.21 -6.90
N GLY A 64 5.08 8.86 -7.19
CA GLY A 64 4.58 8.54 -8.52
C GLY A 64 5.02 7.18 -9.08
N MET A 65 5.71 6.35 -8.28
CA MET A 65 6.34 5.10 -8.71
C MET A 65 6.18 3.96 -7.69
N ALA A 66 5.23 4.07 -6.76
CA ALA A 66 5.07 3.09 -5.71
C ALA A 66 4.66 1.70 -6.25
N ASP A 67 5.37 0.66 -5.80
CA ASP A 67 5.01 -0.74 -6.01
C ASP A 67 4.06 -1.23 -4.91
N VAL A 68 4.17 -0.65 -3.71
CA VAL A 68 3.41 -1.00 -2.52
C VAL A 68 2.81 0.25 -1.89
N LEU A 69 1.54 0.18 -1.52
CA LEU A 69 0.83 1.23 -0.79
C LEU A 69 0.54 0.74 0.63
N LEU A 70 1.23 1.30 1.61
CA LEU A 70 0.91 1.08 3.02
C LEU A 70 -0.18 2.08 3.44
N VAL A 71 -1.34 1.57 3.79
CA VAL A 71 -2.51 2.39 4.14
C VAL A 71 -2.57 2.69 5.64
N PRO A 72 -3.11 3.86 6.05
CA PRO A 72 -3.15 4.27 7.45
C PRO A 72 -4.16 3.47 8.29
N SER A 73 -5.12 2.82 7.66
CA SER A 73 -6.13 2.03 8.36
C SER A 73 -6.71 0.92 7.47
N VAL A 74 -7.30 -0.08 8.12
CA VAL A 74 -7.98 -1.18 7.41
C VAL A 74 -9.17 -0.68 6.60
N GLU A 75 -9.86 0.37 7.06
CA GLU A 75 -10.98 0.99 6.34
C GLU A 75 -10.52 1.59 5.02
N THR A 76 -9.39 2.31 5.04
CA THR A 76 -8.79 2.88 3.82
C THR A 76 -8.41 1.77 2.84
N GLY A 77 -7.71 0.74 3.31
CA GLY A 77 -7.30 -0.38 2.47
C GLY A 77 -8.49 -1.15 1.90
N ASN A 78 -9.48 -1.46 2.73
CA ASN A 78 -10.70 -2.13 2.29
C ASN A 78 -11.47 -1.32 1.25
N GLY A 79 -11.60 0.00 1.47
CA GLY A 79 -12.26 0.90 0.52
C GLY A 79 -11.56 0.93 -0.84
N LEU A 80 -10.22 1.09 -0.86
CA LEU A 80 -9.43 1.08 -2.09
C LEU A 80 -9.52 -0.24 -2.86
N VAL A 81 -9.38 -1.38 -2.16
CA VAL A 81 -9.48 -2.70 -2.79
C VAL A 81 -10.88 -2.93 -3.37
N LYS A 82 -11.94 -2.60 -2.63
CA LYS A 82 -13.32 -2.74 -3.13
C LYS A 82 -13.59 -1.82 -4.32
N MET A 83 -13.08 -0.59 -4.31
CA MET A 83 -13.18 0.31 -5.45
C MET A 83 -12.52 -0.29 -6.70
N LEU A 84 -11.31 -0.84 -6.59
CA LEU A 84 -10.61 -1.48 -7.70
C LEU A 84 -11.39 -2.68 -8.25
N ILE A 85 -11.96 -3.52 -7.37
CA ILE A 85 -12.75 -4.68 -7.78
C ILE A 85 -14.02 -4.24 -8.51
N TYR A 86 -14.83 -3.38 -7.89
CA TYR A 86 -16.18 -3.09 -8.39
C TYR A 86 -16.21 -2.07 -9.52
N PHE A 87 -15.28 -1.10 -9.55
CA PHE A 87 -15.26 -0.07 -10.58
C PHE A 87 -14.20 -0.30 -11.66
N CYS A 88 -13.12 -0.97 -11.35
CA CYS A 88 -12.03 -1.20 -12.30
C CYS A 88 -11.95 -2.66 -12.77
N GLY A 89 -12.81 -3.56 -12.29
CA GLY A 89 -12.79 -4.97 -12.67
C GLY A 89 -11.52 -5.72 -12.22
N ALA A 90 -10.87 -5.25 -11.18
CA ALA A 90 -9.63 -5.87 -10.70
C ALA A 90 -9.90 -7.23 -10.05
N CYS A 91 -8.99 -8.19 -10.25
CA CYS A 91 -8.94 -9.43 -9.50
C CYS A 91 -8.02 -9.21 -8.29
N ALA A 92 -8.58 -9.25 -7.08
CA ALA A 92 -7.80 -9.11 -5.85
C ALA A 92 -7.39 -10.49 -5.31
N ALA A 93 -6.11 -10.62 -4.95
CA ALA A 93 -5.59 -11.75 -4.20
C ALA A 93 -5.15 -11.28 -2.81
N GLY A 94 -5.62 -11.92 -1.76
CA GLY A 94 -5.31 -11.59 -0.36
C GLY A 94 -4.51 -12.70 0.32
N VAL A 95 -3.39 -12.33 0.93
CA VAL A 95 -2.55 -13.23 1.75
C VAL A 95 -2.19 -12.53 3.04
N VAL A 96 -2.38 -13.19 4.17
CA VAL A 96 -1.90 -12.74 5.47
C VAL A 96 -0.46 -13.23 5.62
N VAL A 97 0.45 -12.29 5.84
CA VAL A 97 1.88 -12.55 5.99
C VAL A 97 2.34 -12.29 7.43
N GLY A 98 3.57 -12.70 7.75
CA GLY A 98 4.19 -12.50 9.07
C GLY A 98 3.99 -13.69 10.04
N GLY A 99 3.25 -14.74 9.65
CA GLY A 99 3.18 -16.00 10.34
C GLY A 99 4.22 -17.01 9.86
N LYS A 100 4.24 -18.21 10.49
CA LYS A 100 5.11 -19.32 10.04
C LYS A 100 4.67 -19.93 8.71
N VAL A 101 3.44 -19.71 8.34
CA VAL A 101 2.83 -20.13 7.07
C VAL A 101 1.96 -19.01 6.52
N PRO A 102 1.84 -18.87 5.21
CA PRO A 102 0.89 -17.92 4.62
C PRO A 102 -0.54 -18.37 4.94
N VAL A 103 -1.42 -17.40 5.21
CA VAL A 103 -2.83 -17.66 5.50
C VAL A 103 -3.69 -16.94 4.47
N VAL A 104 -4.61 -17.65 3.86
CA VAL A 104 -5.57 -17.09 2.91
C VAL A 104 -6.91 -16.91 3.58
N ILE A 105 -7.39 -15.66 3.63
CA ILE A 105 -8.73 -15.32 4.10
C ILE A 105 -9.43 -14.58 2.98
N THR A 106 -10.42 -15.23 2.37
CA THR A 106 -11.20 -14.65 1.28
C THR A 106 -12.48 -13.98 1.81
N SER A 107 -12.96 -12.95 1.10
CA SER A 107 -14.26 -12.37 1.38
C SER A 107 -15.38 -13.35 1.02
N ARG A 108 -16.51 -13.30 1.73
CA ARG A 108 -17.71 -14.07 1.37
C ARG A 108 -18.22 -13.73 -0.04
N SER A 109 -17.97 -12.50 -0.50
CA SER A 109 -18.37 -12.01 -1.82
C SER A 109 -17.33 -12.25 -2.92
N ASP A 110 -16.18 -12.85 -2.60
CA ASP A 110 -15.15 -13.10 -3.61
C ASP A 110 -15.57 -14.23 -4.56
N GLU A 111 -15.37 -14.01 -5.84
CA GLU A 111 -15.61 -15.00 -6.88
C GLU A 111 -14.47 -16.02 -6.96
N ALA A 112 -14.69 -17.12 -7.67
CA ALA A 112 -13.73 -18.21 -7.81
C ALA A 112 -12.35 -17.75 -8.33
N PRO A 113 -12.22 -16.84 -9.31
CA PRO A 113 -10.93 -16.36 -9.76
C PRO A 113 -10.11 -15.67 -8.66
N ALA A 114 -10.73 -14.84 -7.81
CA ALA A 114 -10.07 -14.15 -6.71
C ALA A 114 -9.58 -15.12 -5.62
N ARG A 115 -10.40 -16.15 -5.32
CA ARG A 115 -10.02 -17.21 -4.38
C ARG A 115 -8.83 -18.01 -4.88
N LEU A 116 -8.85 -18.40 -6.16
CA LEU A 116 -7.74 -19.12 -6.79
C LEU A 116 -6.47 -18.26 -6.82
N ALA A 117 -6.59 -16.97 -7.18
CA ALA A 117 -5.48 -16.03 -7.17
C ALA A 117 -4.85 -15.88 -5.77
N SER A 118 -5.68 -15.85 -4.72
CA SER A 118 -5.20 -15.79 -3.34
C SER A 118 -4.40 -17.04 -2.93
N ILE A 119 -4.88 -18.23 -3.33
CA ILE A 119 -4.17 -19.50 -3.09
C ILE A 119 -2.84 -19.51 -3.86
N ALA A 120 -2.86 -19.12 -5.13
CA ALA A 120 -1.65 -19.06 -5.95
C ALA A 120 -0.63 -18.07 -5.37
N ALA A 121 -1.05 -16.89 -4.95
CA ALA A 121 -0.19 -15.91 -4.29
C ALA A 121 0.42 -16.45 -2.99
N ALA A 122 -0.35 -17.19 -2.19
CA ALA A 122 0.13 -17.80 -0.98
C ALA A 122 1.19 -18.88 -1.26
N VAL A 123 1.04 -19.67 -2.33
CA VAL A 123 2.05 -20.66 -2.75
C VAL A 123 3.34 -19.98 -3.17
N VAL A 124 3.25 -18.93 -3.98
CA VAL A 124 4.43 -18.14 -4.42
C VAL A 124 5.15 -17.47 -3.24
N ALA A 125 4.41 -17.09 -2.20
CA ALA A 125 4.99 -16.47 -1.00
C ALA A 125 5.69 -17.48 -0.06
N LEU A 126 5.70 -18.78 -0.36
CA LEU A 126 6.44 -19.81 0.38
C LEU A 126 7.90 -19.94 -0.07
N ASP A 127 8.24 -19.46 -1.26
CA ASP A 127 9.59 -19.46 -1.83
C ASP A 127 10.36 -18.20 -1.39
#